data_e5cce9861f5f03528117110b3b84c39f
#
_entry.id   e5cce9861f5f03528117110b3b84c39f
#
_cell.length_a   1.000
_cell.length_b   1.000
_cell.length_c   1.000
_cell.angle_alpha   90.00
_cell.angle_beta   90.00
_cell.angle_gamma   90.00
#
_symmetry.space_group_name_H-M   'P 1'
#
loop_
_entity.id
_entity.type
_entity.pdbx_description
1 polymer ?
#
loop_
_entity_poly.entity_id
_entity_poly.type
_entity_poly.pdbx_seq_one_letter_code
_entity_poly.pdbx_strand_id
1 'polypeptide(L)'
;CATCDGNFYKGKTIAVISDNKESEEEVDFLAELAEKVYFCPSYKTDYSRENVSRLPGFVKSVNGERHADGIMLSDGSIIAVDGVFFLKQTVSADVLLDGLEMNNGSVAVNRDMSTSVKGCFACGDCTGRPYQIAKAIGEGNVALHSAVAYLAENKGKKE
;
A
#
# COMPACT_ATOMS: atom_id res chain seq x y z
N CYS A 1 4.06 1.50 4.85
CA CYS A 1 3.81 0.13 5.32
C CYS A 1 3.69 0.14 6.85
N ALA A 2 2.52 -0.18 7.38
CA ALA A 2 2.29 -0.17 8.84
C ALA A 2 3.28 -1.07 9.60
N THR A 3 3.48 -2.30 9.14
CA THR A 3 4.38 -3.27 9.79
C THR A 3 5.86 -2.91 9.64
N CYS A 4 6.25 -2.17 8.59
CA CYS A 4 7.63 -1.77 8.36
C CYS A 4 8.02 -0.57 9.23
N ASP A 5 7.14 0.43 9.29
CA ASP A 5 7.47 1.75 9.84
C ASP A 5 6.78 2.04 11.18
N GLY A 6 5.76 1.27 11.56
CA GLY A 6 4.97 1.49 12.77
C GLY A 6 5.81 1.61 14.04
N ASN A 7 6.87 0.82 14.17
CA ASN A 7 7.74 0.84 15.35
C ASN A 7 8.48 2.18 15.55
N PHE A 8 8.68 3.00 14.52
CA PHE A 8 9.27 4.34 14.66
C PHE A 8 8.33 5.34 15.32
N TYR A 9 7.04 4.98 15.43
CA TYR A 9 5.99 5.81 16.00
C TYR A 9 5.46 5.27 17.33
N LYS A 10 6.21 4.40 17.99
CA LYS A 10 5.86 3.89 19.32
C LYS A 10 5.75 5.04 20.33
N GLY A 11 4.60 5.14 21.01
CA GLY A 11 4.32 6.19 21.99
C GLY A 11 4.12 7.58 21.38
N LYS A 12 3.90 7.69 20.06
CA LYS A 12 3.66 8.95 19.35
C LYS A 12 2.22 9.10 18.91
N THR A 13 1.85 10.30 18.49
CA THR A 13 0.55 10.60 17.88
C THR A 13 0.65 10.51 16.37
N ILE A 14 -0.20 9.70 15.74
CA ILE A 14 -0.19 9.50 14.29
C ILE A 14 -1.57 9.73 13.67
N ALA A 15 -1.60 10.03 12.38
CA ALA A 15 -2.80 9.98 11.57
C ALA A 15 -2.77 8.79 10.61
N VAL A 16 -3.91 8.14 10.45
CA VAL A 16 -4.10 7.06 9.48
C VAL A 16 -5.24 7.44 8.54
N ILE A 17 -4.94 7.51 7.24
CA ILE A 17 -5.88 7.84 6.19
C ILE A 17 -6.14 6.58 5.38
N SER A 18 -7.40 6.17 5.28
CA SER A 18 -7.77 4.92 4.60
C SER A 18 -9.00 5.09 3.71
N ASP A 19 -9.04 4.34 2.61
CA ASP A 19 -10.16 4.28 1.68
C ASP A 19 -10.83 2.90 1.61
N ASN A 20 -10.38 1.94 2.41
CA ASN A 20 -10.93 0.58 2.43
C ASN A 20 -11.00 -0.01 3.84
N LYS A 21 -11.98 -0.89 4.07
CA LYS A 21 -12.24 -1.51 5.37
C LYS A 21 -11.17 -2.54 5.76
N GLU A 22 -10.51 -3.16 4.80
CA GLU A 22 -9.48 -4.19 5.03
C GLU A 22 -8.25 -3.62 5.73
N SER A 23 -8.03 -2.32 5.63
CA SER A 23 -6.94 -1.63 6.33
C SER A 23 -7.17 -1.46 7.84
N GLU A 24 -8.36 -1.78 8.38
CA GLU A 24 -8.63 -1.67 9.81
C GLU A 24 -7.73 -2.60 10.65
N GLU A 25 -7.28 -3.73 10.11
CA GLU A 25 -6.27 -4.59 10.74
C GLU A 25 -4.92 -3.85 10.92
N GLU A 26 -4.54 -3.03 9.93
CA GLU A 26 -3.32 -2.22 10.02
C GLU A 26 -3.49 -1.04 10.99
N VAL A 27 -4.71 -0.48 11.09
CA VAL A 27 -5.04 0.54 12.10
C VAL A 27 -4.92 -0.05 13.50
N ASP A 28 -5.41 -1.29 13.73
CA ASP A 28 -5.26 -2.00 15.00
C ASP A 28 -3.80 -2.18 15.38
N PHE A 29 -2.97 -2.65 14.45
CA PHE A 29 -1.54 -2.82 14.65
C PHE A 29 -0.85 -1.49 15.01
N LEU A 30 -1.16 -0.41 14.29
CA LEU A 30 -0.61 0.92 14.58
C LEU A 30 -1.08 1.46 15.92
N ALA A 31 -2.33 1.19 16.31
CA ALA A 31 -2.89 1.60 17.58
C ALA A 31 -2.29 0.85 18.79
N GLU A 32 -1.73 -0.36 18.59
CA GLU A 32 -0.96 -1.05 19.63
C GLU A 32 0.38 -0.36 19.92
N LEU A 33 0.95 0.32 18.96
CA LEU A 33 2.24 0.96 19.05
C LEU A 33 2.14 2.44 19.46
N ALA A 34 1.22 3.17 18.83
CA ALA A 34 1.08 4.61 19.01
C ALA A 34 0.38 4.95 20.35
N GLU A 35 0.70 6.10 20.91
CA GLU A 35 -0.04 6.67 22.03
C GLU A 35 -1.45 7.07 21.60
N LYS A 36 -1.57 7.70 20.42
CA LYS A 36 -2.84 8.13 19.85
C LYS A 36 -2.86 7.99 18.34
N VAL A 37 -4.01 7.57 17.83
CA VAL A 37 -4.27 7.48 16.40
C VAL A 37 -5.45 8.37 16.03
N TYR A 38 -5.27 9.27 15.08
CA TYR A 38 -6.34 9.97 14.39
C TYR A 38 -6.68 9.21 13.12
N PHE A 39 -7.85 8.57 13.10
CA PHE A 39 -8.30 7.74 11.98
C PHE A 39 -9.24 8.52 11.07
N CYS A 40 -8.87 8.59 9.78
CA CYS A 40 -9.57 9.34 8.73
C CYS A 40 -10.04 8.38 7.64
N PRO A 41 -11.10 7.57 7.87
CA PRO A 41 -11.66 6.70 6.85
C PRO A 41 -12.48 7.51 5.84
N SER A 42 -12.36 7.22 4.53
CA SER A 42 -13.25 7.74 3.50
C SER A 42 -14.47 6.85 3.22
N TYR A 43 -14.70 5.84 4.04
CA TYR A 43 -15.81 4.90 3.99
C TYR A 43 -16.58 4.86 5.31
N LYS A 44 -17.76 4.24 5.31
CA LYS A 44 -18.55 4.06 6.53
C LYS A 44 -17.96 2.92 7.36
N THR A 45 -17.67 3.19 8.62
CA THR A 45 -17.16 2.21 9.58
C THR A 45 -17.73 2.45 10.96
N ASP A 46 -17.86 1.39 11.73
CA ASP A 46 -18.17 1.35 13.16
C ASP A 46 -16.90 1.11 14.00
N TYR A 47 -15.73 1.08 13.36
CA TYR A 47 -14.44 0.86 14.03
C TYR A 47 -14.25 1.80 15.20
N SER A 48 -13.91 1.24 16.37
CA SER A 48 -13.71 1.96 17.62
C SER A 48 -12.64 1.29 18.47
N ARG A 49 -11.72 2.08 19.01
CA ARG A 49 -10.70 1.67 19.98
C ARG A 49 -10.37 2.84 20.90
N GLU A 50 -9.95 2.56 22.13
CA GLU A 50 -9.76 3.56 23.19
C GLU A 50 -8.84 4.73 22.77
N ASN A 51 -7.69 4.41 22.18
CA ASN A 51 -6.70 5.41 21.75
C ASN A 51 -6.87 5.85 20.28
N VAL A 52 -7.96 5.47 19.62
CA VAL A 52 -8.26 5.87 18.24
C VAL A 52 -9.40 6.88 18.22
N SER A 53 -9.13 8.06 17.70
CA SER A 53 -10.12 9.11 17.45
C SER A 53 -10.44 9.20 15.97
N ARG A 54 -11.67 8.86 15.61
CA ARG A 54 -12.13 9.01 14.23
C ARG A 54 -12.42 10.47 13.93
N LEU A 55 -11.81 10.99 12.84
CA LEU A 55 -12.01 12.36 12.41
C LEU A 55 -13.11 12.45 11.34
N PRO A 56 -14.00 13.46 11.44
CA PRO A 56 -14.95 13.76 10.38
C PRO A 56 -14.23 14.47 9.21
N GLY A 57 -14.70 14.20 8.00
CA GLY A 57 -14.16 14.85 6.79
C GLY A 57 -12.91 14.15 6.24
N PHE A 58 -12.21 14.84 5.35
CA PHE A 58 -10.99 14.33 4.71
C PHE A 58 -9.78 15.21 5.02
N VAL A 59 -8.61 14.60 4.98
CA VAL A 59 -7.34 15.30 5.12
C VAL A 59 -7.03 16.00 3.80
N LYS A 60 -6.89 17.32 3.87
CA LYS A 60 -6.60 18.18 2.73
C LYS A 60 -5.11 18.24 2.42
N SER A 61 -4.27 18.31 3.45
CA SER A 61 -2.81 18.34 3.33
C SER A 61 -2.12 17.78 4.56
N VAL A 62 -0.88 17.37 4.37
CA VAL A 62 0.06 17.08 5.46
C VAL A 62 0.98 18.29 5.58
N ASN A 63 1.19 18.76 6.80
CA ASN A 63 2.04 19.90 7.13
C ASN A 63 3.40 19.38 7.62
N GLY A 64 4.43 20.25 7.48
CA GLY A 64 5.80 20.00 7.90
C GLY A 64 6.80 20.19 6.76
N GLU A 65 8.03 20.59 7.09
CA GLU A 65 9.09 20.82 6.10
C GLU A 65 9.98 19.58 5.89
N ARG A 66 10.45 18.97 6.97
CA ARG A 66 11.36 17.80 6.97
C ARG A 66 10.68 16.54 7.47
N HIS A 67 9.72 16.69 8.35
CA HIS A 67 8.85 15.63 8.87
C HIS A 67 7.43 16.15 8.96
N ALA A 68 6.47 15.23 8.97
CA ALA A 68 5.11 15.61 9.25
C ALA A 68 5.01 16.14 10.68
N ASP A 69 4.41 17.30 10.86
CA ASP A 69 4.11 17.92 12.16
C ASP A 69 2.60 18.14 12.37
N GLY A 70 1.80 17.93 11.33
CA GLY A 70 0.35 18.05 11.41
C GLY A 70 -0.35 17.62 10.14
N ILE A 71 -1.68 17.52 10.25
CA ILE A 71 -2.61 17.35 9.13
C ILE A 71 -3.61 18.50 9.13
N MET A 72 -3.96 19.00 7.96
CA MET A 72 -5.05 19.95 7.77
C MET A 72 -6.29 19.22 7.27
N LEU A 73 -7.42 19.42 7.93
CA LEU A 73 -8.71 18.87 7.53
C LEU A 73 -9.44 19.78 6.52
N SER A 74 -10.50 19.25 5.93
CA SER A 74 -11.31 19.97 4.94
C SER A 74 -11.97 21.24 5.48
N ASP A 75 -12.22 21.33 6.76
CA ASP A 75 -12.78 22.52 7.45
C ASP A 75 -11.70 23.57 7.81
N GLY A 76 -10.43 23.31 7.50
CA GLY A 76 -9.29 24.17 7.79
C GLY A 76 -8.66 23.96 9.19
N SER A 77 -9.22 23.08 10.01
CA SER A 77 -8.60 22.72 11.30
C SER A 77 -7.27 21.98 11.09
N ILE A 78 -6.31 22.22 11.99
CA ILE A 78 -5.00 21.58 11.99
C ILE A 78 -4.88 20.72 13.23
N ILE A 79 -4.46 19.47 13.03
CA ILE A 79 -4.21 18.49 14.09
C ILE A 79 -2.74 18.13 14.08
N ALA A 80 -2.06 18.31 15.20
CA ALA A 80 -0.66 17.94 15.35
C ALA A 80 -0.50 16.41 15.35
N VAL A 81 0.44 15.91 14.54
CA VAL A 81 0.80 14.48 14.47
C VAL A 81 2.29 14.34 14.18
N ASP A 82 2.89 13.27 14.70
CA ASP A 82 4.29 12.92 14.47
C ASP A 82 4.51 12.15 13.17
N GLY A 83 3.44 11.63 12.58
CA GLY A 83 3.51 10.87 11.32
C GLY A 83 2.13 10.60 10.72
N VAL A 84 2.14 10.27 9.42
CA VAL A 84 0.93 9.99 8.65
C VAL A 84 1.09 8.70 7.87
N PHE A 85 0.13 7.79 8.03
CA PHE A 85 0.04 6.54 7.26
C PHE A 85 -1.10 6.63 6.25
N PHE A 86 -0.77 6.38 4.98
CA PHE A 86 -1.75 6.28 3.90
C PHE A 86 -1.99 4.81 3.57
N LEU A 87 -3.14 4.30 3.99
CA LEU A 87 -3.59 2.94 3.74
C LEU A 87 -4.65 2.97 2.64
N LYS A 88 -4.20 3.12 1.40
CA LYS A 88 -5.08 3.26 0.24
C LYS A 88 -4.90 2.11 -0.73
N GLN A 89 -5.99 1.70 -1.35
CA GLN A 89 -5.94 0.78 -2.47
C GLN A 89 -5.25 1.46 -3.67
N THR A 90 -4.43 0.70 -4.35
CA THR A 90 -3.81 1.11 -5.62
C THR A 90 -4.76 0.80 -6.78
N VAL A 91 -4.49 1.40 -7.94
CA VAL A 91 -5.18 1.06 -9.18
C VAL A 91 -4.92 -0.41 -9.50
N SER A 92 -5.98 -1.17 -9.81
CA SER A 92 -5.84 -2.58 -10.16
C SER A 92 -5.03 -2.73 -11.46
N ALA A 93 -4.17 -3.75 -11.50
CA ALA A 93 -3.25 -3.94 -12.62
C ALA A 93 -3.96 -4.28 -13.95
N ASP A 94 -5.13 -4.91 -13.91
CA ASP A 94 -5.96 -5.20 -15.08
C ASP A 94 -6.54 -3.95 -15.75
N VAL A 95 -6.63 -2.84 -15.03
CA VAL A 95 -6.96 -1.52 -15.61
C VAL A 95 -5.80 -0.95 -16.43
N LEU A 96 -4.56 -1.33 -16.09
CA LEU A 96 -3.35 -0.83 -16.77
C LEU A 96 -2.98 -1.66 -18.00
N LEU A 97 -3.31 -2.94 -18.02
CA LEU A 97 -2.98 -3.85 -19.10
C LEU A 97 -4.10 -4.88 -19.29
N ASP A 98 -4.76 -4.80 -20.44
CA ASP A 98 -5.82 -5.72 -20.82
C ASP A 98 -5.30 -7.17 -20.94
N GLY A 99 -6.14 -8.13 -20.51
CA GLY A 99 -5.84 -9.55 -20.61
C GLY A 99 -5.01 -10.11 -19.47
N LEU A 100 -4.69 -9.31 -18.44
CA LEU A 100 -4.10 -9.84 -17.21
C LEU A 100 -5.11 -10.69 -16.45
N GLU A 101 -4.74 -11.92 -16.14
CA GLU A 101 -5.48 -12.75 -15.20
C GLU A 101 -5.22 -12.28 -13.77
N MET A 102 -6.30 -12.13 -13.01
CA MET A 102 -6.27 -11.68 -11.63
C MET A 102 -6.69 -12.82 -10.69
N ASN A 103 -6.03 -12.91 -9.54
CA ASN A 103 -6.38 -13.82 -8.46
C ASN A 103 -6.53 -13.03 -7.16
N ASN A 104 -7.75 -12.98 -6.59
CA ASN A 104 -8.06 -12.24 -5.36
C ASN A 104 -7.52 -10.79 -5.35
N GLY A 105 -7.70 -10.06 -6.45
CA GLY A 105 -7.26 -8.66 -6.58
C GLY A 105 -5.77 -8.48 -6.88
N SER A 106 -5.01 -9.54 -7.06
CA SER A 106 -3.59 -9.53 -7.41
C SER A 106 -3.36 -10.15 -8.78
N VAL A 107 -2.28 -9.77 -9.46
CA VAL A 107 -1.90 -10.35 -10.75
C VAL A 107 -1.54 -11.82 -10.57
N ALA A 108 -2.20 -12.70 -11.31
CA ALA A 108 -1.83 -14.11 -11.35
C ALA A 108 -0.50 -14.29 -12.08
N VAL A 109 0.48 -14.88 -11.41
CA VAL A 109 1.80 -15.15 -11.97
C VAL A 109 2.20 -16.60 -11.81
N ASN A 110 2.98 -17.08 -12.73
CA ASN A 110 3.65 -18.37 -12.63
C ASN A 110 4.88 -18.26 -11.71
N ARG A 111 5.56 -19.39 -11.47
CA ARG A 111 6.75 -19.42 -10.62
C ARG A 111 7.91 -18.59 -11.15
N ASP A 112 7.97 -18.34 -12.43
CA ASP A 112 8.93 -17.51 -13.14
C ASP A 112 8.50 -16.04 -13.25
N MET A 113 7.45 -15.65 -12.55
CA MET A 113 6.84 -14.32 -12.57
C MET A 113 6.22 -13.93 -13.92
N SER A 114 6.03 -14.87 -14.84
CA SER A 114 5.28 -14.61 -16.08
C SER A 114 3.78 -14.49 -15.81
N THR A 115 3.12 -13.59 -16.54
CA THR A 115 1.67 -13.37 -16.48
C THR A 115 0.95 -14.13 -17.60
N SER A 116 -0.38 -14.02 -17.64
CA SER A 116 -1.21 -14.48 -18.77
C SER A 116 -0.89 -13.76 -20.08
N VAL A 117 -0.33 -12.54 -20.00
CA VAL A 117 0.04 -11.74 -21.17
C VAL A 117 1.48 -12.05 -21.57
N LYS A 118 1.66 -12.57 -22.79
CA LYS A 118 2.96 -12.99 -23.30
C LYS A 118 3.98 -11.84 -23.30
N GLY A 119 5.13 -12.05 -22.67
CA GLY A 119 6.21 -11.07 -22.55
C GLY A 119 5.98 -10.03 -21.44
N CYS A 120 4.91 -10.18 -20.67
CA CYS A 120 4.65 -9.40 -19.48
C CYS A 120 4.97 -10.23 -18.22
N PHE A 121 5.68 -9.61 -17.29
CA PHE A 121 6.06 -10.19 -16.01
C PHE A 121 5.58 -9.26 -14.90
N ALA A 122 5.16 -9.82 -13.76
CA ALA A 122 4.73 -9.04 -12.60
C ALA A 122 5.45 -9.53 -11.35
N CYS A 123 5.78 -8.60 -10.44
CA CYS A 123 6.49 -8.90 -9.20
C CYS A 123 6.18 -7.88 -8.12
N GLY A 124 6.42 -8.24 -6.87
CA GLY A 124 6.19 -7.38 -5.73
C GLY A 124 4.74 -7.34 -5.27
N ASP A 125 4.28 -6.20 -4.75
CA ASP A 125 2.97 -6.09 -4.11
C ASP A 125 1.80 -6.38 -5.05
N CYS A 126 1.94 -6.11 -6.34
CA CYS A 126 0.90 -6.40 -7.32
C CYS A 126 0.62 -7.90 -7.50
N THR A 127 1.51 -8.79 -7.06
CA THR A 127 1.34 -10.26 -7.10
C THR A 127 0.74 -10.82 -5.80
N GLY A 128 0.40 -9.97 -4.85
CA GLY A 128 -0.26 -10.33 -3.60
C GLY A 128 0.63 -10.31 -2.36
N ARG A 129 0.03 -10.69 -1.23
CA ARG A 129 0.70 -10.71 0.08
C ARG A 129 1.82 -11.76 0.15
N PRO A 130 2.81 -11.59 1.06
CA PRO A 130 2.99 -10.47 2.00
C PRO A 130 3.56 -9.22 1.30
N TYR A 131 3.09 -8.04 1.67
CA TYR A 131 3.59 -6.75 1.15
C TYR A 131 4.91 -6.40 1.85
N GLN A 132 5.99 -6.99 1.41
CA GLN A 132 7.31 -6.92 2.05
C GLN A 132 8.41 -6.63 1.03
N ILE A 133 9.36 -5.77 1.41
CA ILE A 133 10.50 -5.40 0.59
C ILE A 133 11.29 -6.65 0.14
N ALA A 134 11.52 -7.59 1.04
CA ALA A 134 12.27 -8.81 0.73
C ALA A 134 11.58 -9.67 -0.34
N LYS A 135 10.23 -9.79 -0.29
CA LYS A 135 9.44 -10.46 -1.34
C LYS A 135 9.58 -9.72 -2.66
N ALA A 136 9.38 -8.40 -2.67
CA ALA A 136 9.45 -7.60 -3.88
C ALA A 136 10.82 -7.69 -4.56
N ILE A 137 11.91 -7.68 -3.78
CA ILE A 137 13.28 -7.85 -4.30
C ILE A 137 13.47 -9.26 -4.87
N GLY A 138 13.03 -10.30 -4.15
CA GLY A 138 13.18 -11.69 -4.61
C GLY A 138 12.40 -11.96 -5.89
N GLU A 139 11.14 -11.58 -5.95
CA GLU A 139 10.31 -11.71 -7.15
C GLU A 139 10.83 -10.86 -8.32
N GLY A 140 11.30 -9.63 -8.04
CA GLY A 140 11.91 -8.77 -9.05
C GLY A 140 13.16 -9.38 -9.68
N ASN A 141 13.98 -10.06 -8.88
CA ASN A 141 15.13 -10.81 -9.40
C ASN A 141 14.69 -11.95 -10.34
N VAL A 142 13.68 -12.74 -9.94
CA VAL A 142 13.13 -13.81 -10.79
C VAL A 142 12.55 -13.24 -12.07
N ALA A 143 11.71 -12.21 -11.98
CA ALA A 143 11.09 -11.56 -13.14
C ALA A 143 12.12 -11.02 -14.13
N LEU A 144 13.21 -10.41 -13.66
CA LEU A 144 14.30 -9.92 -14.48
C LEU A 144 14.95 -11.04 -15.30
N HIS A 145 15.33 -12.15 -14.63
CA HIS A 145 15.96 -13.28 -15.32
C HIS A 145 15.03 -13.93 -16.35
N SER A 146 13.74 -14.05 -16.01
CA SER A 146 12.72 -14.58 -16.91
C SER A 146 12.51 -13.67 -18.13
N ALA A 147 12.48 -12.37 -17.93
CA ALA A 147 12.39 -11.40 -19.05
C ALA A 147 13.61 -11.44 -19.96
N VAL A 148 14.81 -11.57 -19.40
CA VAL A 148 16.04 -11.71 -20.19
C VAL A 148 16.02 -13.01 -21.02
N ALA A 149 15.60 -14.14 -20.43
CA ALA A 149 15.47 -15.41 -21.14
C ALA A 149 14.43 -15.30 -22.26
N TYR A 150 13.27 -14.72 -21.97
CA TYR A 150 12.22 -14.48 -22.97
C TYR A 150 12.73 -13.65 -24.17
N LEU A 151 13.47 -12.57 -23.91
CA LEU A 151 14.05 -11.74 -24.98
C LEU A 151 15.10 -12.50 -25.79
N ALA A 152 15.91 -13.34 -25.16
CA ALA A 152 16.92 -14.15 -25.86
C ALA A 152 16.26 -15.18 -26.79
N GLU A 153 15.21 -15.85 -26.38
CA GLU A 153 14.46 -16.84 -27.18
C GLU A 153 13.70 -16.19 -28.37
N ASN A 154 13.33 -14.91 -28.22
CA ASN A 154 12.58 -14.17 -29.24
C ASN A 154 13.43 -13.21 -30.06
N LYS A 155 14.77 -13.19 -29.87
CA LYS A 155 15.73 -12.48 -30.76
C LYS A 155 15.68 -13.09 -32.14
N GLY A 156 15.09 -12.37 -33.08
CA GLY A 156 15.04 -12.79 -34.49
C GLY A 156 13.67 -13.19 -35.02
N LYS A 157 12.68 -13.32 -34.16
CA LYS A 157 11.27 -13.42 -34.56
C LYS A 157 10.69 -12.00 -34.69
N LYS A 158 11.11 -11.26 -35.77
CA LYS A 158 10.35 -10.11 -36.24
C LYS A 158 9.16 -10.65 -37.02
N GLU A 159 7.96 -10.41 -36.55
CA GLU A 159 6.75 -10.42 -37.37
C GLU A 159 6.82 -9.28 -38.37
#